data_b82e6f7a0d0292e58d9cf8ae1ad69a17
#
_entry.id   b82e6f7a0d0292e58d9cf8ae1ad69a17
#
_cell.length_a   1.000
_cell.length_b   1.000
_cell.length_c   1.000
_cell.angle_alpha   90.00
_cell.angle_beta   90.00
_cell.angle_gamma   90.00
#
_symmetry.space_group_name_H-M   'P 1'
#
loop_
_entity.id
_entity.type
_entity.pdbx_description
1 polymer ?
#
loop_
_entity_poly.entity_id
_entity_poly.type
_entity_poly.pdbx_seq_one_letter_code
_entity_poly.pdbx_strand_id
1 'polypeptide(L)'
;MAAQLTPQLLADGFVFLEGPRWHDGKLWVSDMFAEKVLTVDAQGNTELVATVPQRPSGLGFLPDGRLLIVSMHDRKLLRQDPNGLAEVADVSALVRGDINDMVVDAQGRSYIGSFGYDLMGGEEARPANIVMVTPDGQAGVVADGLSFPNGSVISPDGSTFIVAETFANRLSAFHIADDGSLSDRRVFAQLGEATPDGICLDAEGAVWVSSFGSGEFIRVKDGGEVTHRIPVPDKRAVACMLGGEGRRTLFMLTAATTVEELAQGKSAAAIETVQVEVPGAGLP
;
A
#
# COMPACT_ATOMS: atom_id res chain seq x y z
N MET A 1 -22.73 9.54 -20.01
CA MET A 1 -21.79 8.37 -20.03
C MET A 1 -20.53 8.88 -19.36
N ALA A 2 -20.06 8.25 -18.30
CA ALA A 2 -18.76 8.59 -17.71
C ALA A 2 -17.67 8.40 -18.79
N ALA A 3 -16.73 9.34 -18.87
CA ALA A 3 -15.62 9.23 -19.82
C ALA A 3 -14.84 7.94 -19.50
N GLN A 4 -14.52 7.17 -20.53
CA GLN A 4 -13.70 5.97 -20.37
C GLN A 4 -12.29 6.40 -19.98
N LEU A 5 -11.88 6.06 -18.77
CA LEU A 5 -10.54 6.33 -18.28
C LEU A 5 -9.55 5.40 -19.01
N THR A 6 -8.62 5.98 -19.77
CA THR A 6 -7.62 5.23 -20.55
C THR A 6 -6.24 5.42 -19.94
N PRO A 7 -5.63 4.35 -19.39
CA PRO A 7 -4.28 4.41 -18.83
C PRO A 7 -3.23 4.82 -19.87
N GLN A 8 -2.24 5.59 -19.41
CA GLN A 8 -1.06 5.96 -20.19
C GLN A 8 0.19 5.50 -19.44
N LEU A 9 1.12 4.87 -20.16
CA LEU A 9 2.40 4.47 -19.60
C LEU A 9 3.21 5.70 -19.20
N LEU A 10 3.67 5.72 -17.94
CA LEU A 10 4.58 6.74 -17.43
C LEU A 10 6.02 6.22 -17.37
N ALA A 11 6.22 5.02 -16.80
CA ALA A 11 7.54 4.40 -16.65
C ALA A 11 7.42 2.88 -16.61
N ASP A 12 8.45 2.18 -17.05
CA ASP A 12 8.56 0.72 -17.01
C ASP A 12 9.99 0.26 -16.69
N GLY A 13 10.24 -1.03 -16.78
CA GLY A 13 11.56 -1.61 -16.50
C GLY A 13 11.80 -1.94 -15.03
N PHE A 14 10.74 -2.00 -14.21
CA PHE A 14 10.77 -2.44 -12.82
C PHE A 14 10.49 -3.94 -12.71
N VAL A 15 10.79 -4.51 -11.53
CA VAL A 15 10.49 -5.91 -11.26
C VAL A 15 9.10 -6.06 -10.67
N PHE A 16 8.85 -5.47 -9.48
CA PHE A 16 7.54 -5.52 -8.83
C PHE A 16 7.37 -4.34 -7.88
N LEU A 17 6.47 -3.42 -8.22
CA LEU A 17 6.31 -2.17 -7.51
C LEU A 17 5.23 -2.26 -6.44
N GLU A 18 5.56 -1.75 -5.24
CA GLU A 18 4.70 -1.71 -4.06
C GLU A 18 4.77 -0.39 -3.30
N GLY A 19 3.84 -0.21 -2.35
CA GLY A 19 3.84 0.86 -1.36
C GLY A 19 3.91 2.28 -1.93
N PRO A 20 3.15 2.64 -2.98
CA PRO A 20 3.28 3.95 -3.60
C PRO A 20 2.85 5.06 -2.64
N ARG A 21 3.63 6.16 -2.61
CA ARG A 21 3.30 7.37 -1.83
C ARG A 21 3.60 8.61 -2.67
N TRP A 22 2.71 9.61 -2.60
CA TRP A 22 2.94 10.89 -3.25
C TRP A 22 3.47 11.90 -2.23
N HIS A 23 4.74 12.25 -2.34
CA HIS A 23 5.40 13.17 -1.40
C HIS A 23 6.37 14.07 -2.13
N ASP A 24 6.41 15.37 -1.77
CA ASP A 24 7.28 16.40 -2.33
C ASP A 24 7.31 16.44 -3.87
N GLY A 25 6.10 16.29 -4.49
CA GLY A 25 5.96 16.38 -5.94
C GLY A 25 6.48 15.18 -6.74
N LYS A 26 6.82 14.08 -6.07
CA LYS A 26 7.27 12.82 -6.68
C LYS A 26 6.44 11.64 -6.19
N LEU A 27 6.36 10.61 -7.02
CA LEU A 27 5.88 9.30 -6.60
C LEU A 27 7.06 8.51 -6.00
N TRP A 28 6.88 8.01 -4.79
CA TRP A 28 7.81 7.12 -4.10
C TRP A 28 7.28 5.70 -4.19
N VAL A 29 8.14 4.74 -4.51
CA VAL A 29 7.76 3.33 -4.70
C VAL A 29 8.86 2.40 -4.20
N SER A 30 8.46 1.24 -3.74
CA SER A 30 9.34 0.09 -3.48
C SER A 30 9.37 -0.81 -4.71
N ASP A 31 10.53 -1.04 -5.32
CA ASP A 31 10.72 -2.16 -6.26
C ASP A 31 11.19 -3.37 -5.44
N MET A 32 10.20 -4.14 -4.97
CA MET A 32 10.34 -5.13 -3.92
C MET A 32 11.40 -6.18 -4.24
N PHE A 33 11.33 -6.80 -5.42
CA PHE A 33 12.29 -7.84 -5.81
C PHE A 33 13.63 -7.29 -6.32
N ALA A 34 13.68 -6.00 -6.71
CA ALA A 34 14.93 -5.32 -7.01
C ALA A 34 15.61 -4.76 -5.75
N GLU A 35 14.98 -4.90 -4.57
CA GLU A 35 15.49 -4.43 -3.27
C GLU A 35 15.75 -2.92 -3.21
N LYS A 36 14.95 -2.14 -3.92
CA LYS A 36 15.14 -0.69 -4.09
C LYS A 36 13.93 0.11 -3.66
N VAL A 37 14.17 1.27 -3.07
CA VAL A 37 13.20 2.35 -2.96
C VAL A 37 13.58 3.42 -3.96
N LEU A 38 12.62 3.85 -4.76
CA LEU A 38 12.81 4.79 -5.87
C LEU A 38 11.86 5.98 -5.73
N THR A 39 12.25 7.13 -6.29
CA THR A 39 11.30 8.18 -6.67
C THR A 39 11.11 8.21 -8.17
N VAL A 40 9.92 8.62 -8.60
CA VAL A 40 9.56 8.78 -10.01
C VAL A 40 8.93 10.17 -10.17
N ASP A 41 9.46 10.97 -11.11
CA ASP A 41 8.91 12.29 -11.40
C ASP A 41 7.75 12.22 -12.41
N ALA A 42 7.15 13.37 -12.70
CA ALA A 42 6.03 13.47 -13.65
C ALA A 42 6.40 13.12 -15.11
N GLN A 43 7.69 13.03 -15.43
CA GLN A 43 8.23 12.64 -16.74
C GLN A 43 8.63 11.15 -16.78
N GLY A 44 8.50 10.42 -15.66
CA GLY A 44 8.89 9.02 -15.55
C GLY A 44 10.39 8.79 -15.23
N ASN A 45 11.15 9.84 -14.95
CA ASN A 45 12.54 9.68 -14.55
C ASN A 45 12.62 9.12 -13.13
N THR A 46 13.54 8.20 -12.89
CA THR A 46 13.71 7.51 -11.62
C THR A 46 15.00 7.89 -10.91
N GLU A 47 14.94 7.99 -9.57
CA GLU A 47 16.12 8.18 -8.72
C GLU A 47 16.11 7.12 -7.61
N LEU A 48 17.28 6.50 -7.36
CA LEU A 48 17.47 5.58 -6.24
C LEU A 48 17.53 6.34 -4.92
N VAL A 49 16.68 5.96 -3.97
CA VAL A 49 16.67 6.51 -2.61
C VAL A 49 17.42 5.62 -1.63
N ALA A 50 17.10 4.33 -1.64
CA ALA A 50 17.67 3.36 -0.73
C ALA A 50 17.71 1.96 -1.34
N THR A 51 18.65 1.13 -0.85
CA THR A 51 18.67 -0.33 -1.08
C THR A 51 18.29 -1.03 0.22
N VAL A 52 17.31 -1.94 0.16
CA VAL A 52 16.78 -2.69 1.30
C VAL A 52 16.83 -4.19 0.99
N PRO A 53 17.91 -4.89 1.39
CA PRO A 53 18.17 -6.29 0.96
C PRO A 53 17.15 -7.31 1.43
N GLN A 54 16.34 -6.97 2.45
CA GLN A 54 15.26 -7.83 2.96
C GLN A 54 13.89 -7.47 2.39
N ARG A 55 13.86 -6.91 1.18
CA ARG A 55 12.70 -6.49 0.38
C ARG A 55 11.93 -5.32 1.00
N PRO A 56 12.01 -4.13 0.39
CA PRO A 56 11.14 -3.01 0.77
C PRO A 56 9.70 -3.30 0.31
N SER A 57 8.71 -2.87 1.12
CA SER A 57 7.30 -2.88 0.74
C SER A 57 6.66 -1.53 1.11
N GLY A 58 5.84 -1.46 2.16
CA GLY A 58 5.18 -0.25 2.58
C GLY A 58 6.13 0.92 2.82
N LEU A 59 5.73 2.09 2.36
CA LEU A 59 6.42 3.35 2.58
C LEU A 59 5.54 4.31 3.38
N GLY A 60 6.14 5.28 4.04
CA GLY A 60 5.43 6.36 4.71
C GLY A 60 6.39 7.46 5.15
N PHE A 61 5.84 8.57 5.60
CA PHE A 61 6.64 9.72 6.00
C PHE A 61 6.31 10.15 7.42
N LEU A 62 7.34 10.41 8.22
CA LEU A 62 7.19 11.08 9.49
C LEU A 62 6.76 12.54 9.28
N PRO A 63 6.17 13.21 10.29
CA PRO A 63 5.81 14.61 10.19
C PRO A 63 6.97 15.56 9.88
N ASP A 64 8.20 15.14 10.11
CA ASP A 64 9.43 15.90 9.77
C ASP A 64 9.94 15.60 8.35
N GLY A 65 9.20 14.79 7.55
CA GLY A 65 9.51 14.43 6.17
C GLY A 65 10.47 13.25 6.00
N ARG A 66 10.95 12.62 7.08
CA ARG A 66 11.82 11.44 6.96
C ARG A 66 11.03 10.22 6.49
N LEU A 67 11.59 9.50 5.52
CA LEU A 67 11.00 8.30 4.97
C LEU A 67 11.11 7.13 5.97
N LEU A 68 9.98 6.41 6.12
CA LEU A 68 9.90 5.11 6.76
C LEU A 68 9.71 4.02 5.70
N ILE A 69 10.34 2.87 5.89
CA ILE A 69 10.35 1.75 4.95
C ILE A 69 10.09 0.46 5.71
N VAL A 70 9.12 -0.31 5.27
CA VAL A 70 8.94 -1.69 5.71
C VAL A 70 10.02 -2.56 5.06
N SER A 71 10.80 -3.25 5.88
CA SER A 71 11.72 -4.32 5.48
C SER A 71 11.05 -5.65 5.76
N MET A 72 10.57 -6.34 4.72
CA MET A 72 9.58 -7.42 4.81
C MET A 72 10.09 -8.66 5.56
N HIS A 73 11.18 -9.26 5.06
CA HIS A 73 11.62 -10.59 5.51
C HIS A 73 12.22 -10.60 6.92
N ASP A 74 12.95 -9.55 7.29
CA ASP A 74 13.48 -9.41 8.64
C ASP A 74 12.51 -8.71 9.60
N ARG A 75 11.32 -8.33 9.10
CA ARG A 75 10.19 -7.78 9.87
C ARG A 75 10.57 -6.56 10.69
N LYS A 76 11.20 -5.60 10.00
CA LYS A 76 11.68 -4.35 10.60
C LYS A 76 11.04 -3.13 9.97
N LEU A 77 10.82 -2.10 10.78
CA LEU A 77 10.58 -0.76 10.29
C LEU A 77 11.92 -0.02 10.26
N LEU A 78 12.27 0.47 9.08
CA LEU A 78 13.49 1.24 8.87
C LEU A 78 13.14 2.71 8.63
N ARG A 79 14.10 3.59 8.89
CA ARG A 79 14.02 5.01 8.60
C ARG A 79 15.23 5.44 7.77
N GLN A 80 14.99 6.22 6.72
CA GLN A 80 16.06 6.83 5.95
C GLN A 80 16.55 8.10 6.66
N ASP A 81 17.76 8.02 7.20
CA ASP A 81 18.48 9.15 7.79
C ASP A 81 19.61 9.62 6.86
N PRO A 82 20.20 10.81 7.06
CA PRO A 82 21.28 11.31 6.20
C PRO A 82 22.51 10.38 6.09
N ASN A 83 22.72 9.53 7.10
CA ASN A 83 23.83 8.59 7.16
C ASN A 83 23.45 7.17 6.69
N GLY A 84 22.26 6.97 6.12
CA GLY A 84 21.74 5.69 5.66
C GLY A 84 20.53 5.20 6.45
N LEU A 85 20.20 3.92 6.28
CA LEU A 85 19.05 3.30 6.93
C LEU A 85 19.32 3.04 8.42
N ALA A 86 18.39 3.45 9.27
CA ALA A 86 18.38 3.18 10.70
C ALA A 86 17.16 2.30 11.04
N GLU A 87 17.34 1.29 11.88
CA GLU A 87 16.25 0.50 12.46
C GLU A 87 15.45 1.35 13.44
N VAL A 88 14.13 1.42 13.26
CA VAL A 88 13.18 2.05 14.19
C VAL A 88 12.59 1.02 15.13
N ALA A 89 12.18 -0.13 14.61
CA ALA A 89 11.61 -1.23 15.38
C ALA A 89 11.82 -2.58 14.70
N ASP A 90 12.03 -3.62 15.49
CA ASP A 90 11.91 -5.03 15.13
C ASP A 90 10.57 -5.55 15.64
N VAL A 91 9.67 -5.92 14.72
CA VAL A 91 8.32 -6.41 15.04
C VAL A 91 8.19 -7.92 14.89
N SER A 92 9.29 -8.64 14.70
CA SER A 92 9.31 -10.08 14.44
C SER A 92 8.64 -10.93 15.53
N ALA A 93 8.68 -10.47 16.79
CA ALA A 93 8.02 -11.12 17.90
C ALA A 93 6.48 -10.93 17.93
N LEU A 94 5.94 -9.97 17.18
CA LEU A 94 4.52 -9.58 17.17
C LEU A 94 3.74 -10.16 15.98
N VAL A 95 4.44 -10.64 14.94
CA VAL A 95 3.84 -11.09 13.69
C VAL A 95 4.32 -12.47 13.27
N ARG A 96 3.54 -13.12 12.41
CA ARG A 96 3.94 -14.33 11.70
C ARG A 96 4.04 -14.03 10.21
N GLY A 97 4.97 -14.68 9.52
CA GLY A 97 5.26 -14.39 8.12
C GLY A 97 5.87 -13.00 7.94
N ASP A 98 5.92 -12.57 6.71
CA ASP A 98 6.45 -11.25 6.34
C ASP A 98 5.51 -10.11 6.78
N ILE A 99 6.06 -8.92 6.93
CA ILE A 99 5.29 -7.68 7.04
C ILE A 99 5.14 -7.05 5.65
N ASN A 100 4.06 -6.24 5.47
CA ASN A 100 3.65 -5.81 4.14
C ASN A 100 3.54 -4.27 4.02
N ASP A 101 2.41 -3.76 3.52
CA ASP A 101 2.20 -2.32 3.40
C ASP A 101 1.97 -1.67 4.77
N MET A 102 2.11 -0.35 4.82
CA MET A 102 1.86 0.45 6.01
C MET A 102 1.26 1.81 5.65
N VAL A 103 0.66 2.47 6.63
CA VAL A 103 0.34 3.89 6.57
C VAL A 103 0.83 4.58 7.83
N VAL A 104 1.22 5.85 7.71
CA VAL A 104 1.69 6.68 8.83
C VAL A 104 0.69 7.78 9.10
N ASP A 105 0.31 7.96 10.37
CA ASP A 105 -0.61 9.03 10.77
C ASP A 105 0.09 10.38 11.02
N ALA A 106 -0.69 11.41 11.28
CA ALA A 106 -0.18 12.76 11.53
C ALA A 106 0.66 12.88 12.82
N GLN A 107 0.61 11.90 13.72
CA GLN A 107 1.43 11.78 14.91
C GLN A 107 2.73 10.99 14.65
N GLY A 108 2.91 10.47 13.43
CA GLY A 108 4.06 9.65 13.05
C GLY A 108 3.98 8.19 13.49
N ARG A 109 2.79 7.71 13.90
CA ARG A 109 2.57 6.30 14.21
C ARG A 109 2.38 5.53 12.91
N SER A 110 3.10 4.42 12.76
CA SER A 110 3.05 3.55 11.59
C SER A 110 2.14 2.36 11.86
N TYR A 111 1.17 2.09 11.01
CA TYR A 111 0.30 0.92 11.06
C TYR A 111 0.73 -0.05 9.97
N ILE A 112 1.27 -1.19 10.35
CA ILE A 112 1.94 -2.15 9.46
C ILE A 112 1.13 -3.45 9.42
N GLY A 113 0.75 -3.90 8.23
CA GLY A 113 0.13 -5.19 7.99
C GLY A 113 1.14 -6.33 7.97
N SER A 114 0.68 -7.55 8.22
CA SER A 114 1.49 -8.76 8.10
C SER A 114 0.78 -9.82 7.25
N PHE A 115 1.53 -10.78 6.72
CA PHE A 115 0.92 -11.91 5.99
C PHE A 115 0.20 -12.88 6.91
N GLY A 116 0.65 -13.03 8.16
CA GLY A 116 0.09 -13.96 9.15
C GLY A 116 0.63 -15.39 9.04
N TYR A 117 1.29 -15.73 7.95
CA TYR A 117 1.87 -17.04 7.64
C TYR A 117 2.94 -16.93 6.56
N ASP A 118 3.74 -18.00 6.38
CA ASP A 118 4.72 -18.07 5.28
C ASP A 118 4.02 -18.43 3.97
N LEU A 119 3.53 -17.38 3.27
CA LEU A 119 2.86 -17.53 1.98
C LEU A 119 3.74 -18.22 0.93
N MET A 120 5.02 -17.79 0.84
CA MET A 120 5.95 -18.30 -0.19
C MET A 120 6.44 -19.70 0.12
N GLY A 121 6.52 -20.07 1.41
CA GLY A 121 6.80 -21.43 1.86
C GLY A 121 5.61 -22.38 1.81
N GLY A 122 4.42 -21.89 1.44
CA GLY A 122 3.21 -22.70 1.30
C GLY A 122 2.58 -23.10 2.64
N GLU A 123 2.80 -22.31 3.70
CA GLU A 123 2.12 -22.54 4.98
C GLU A 123 0.61 -22.33 4.82
N GLU A 124 -0.18 -23.05 5.60
CA GLU A 124 -1.63 -22.87 5.63
C GLU A 124 -2.01 -21.47 6.09
N ALA A 125 -2.97 -20.85 5.39
CA ALA A 125 -3.43 -19.50 5.67
C ALA A 125 -3.93 -19.34 7.12
N ARG A 126 -3.49 -18.28 7.77
CA ARG A 126 -3.84 -17.93 9.15
C ARG A 126 -4.20 -16.46 9.26
N PRO A 127 -5.01 -16.09 10.28
CA PRO A 127 -5.23 -14.68 10.57
C PRO A 127 -3.96 -13.91 10.86
N ALA A 128 -3.95 -12.67 10.41
CA ALA A 128 -2.85 -11.73 10.50
C ALA A 128 -3.18 -10.55 11.42
N ASN A 129 -2.16 -9.77 11.76
CA ASN A 129 -2.23 -8.64 12.66
C ASN A 129 -1.90 -7.32 11.94
N ILE A 130 -2.41 -6.22 12.51
CA ILE A 130 -1.84 -4.87 12.32
C ILE A 130 -1.00 -4.55 13.56
N VAL A 131 0.24 -4.17 13.32
CA VAL A 131 1.16 -3.67 14.35
C VAL A 131 1.27 -2.16 14.22
N MET A 132 1.08 -1.44 15.32
CA MET A 132 1.41 -0.02 15.39
C MET A 132 2.83 0.14 15.94
N VAL A 133 3.61 1.03 15.31
CA VAL A 133 4.93 1.46 15.78
C VAL A 133 4.88 2.96 16.02
N THR A 134 5.23 3.39 17.23
CA THR A 134 5.31 4.81 17.60
C THR A 134 6.60 5.46 17.08
N PRO A 135 6.69 6.80 16.99
CA PRO A 135 7.90 7.50 16.52
C PRO A 135 9.18 7.20 17.34
N ASP A 136 9.02 6.82 18.60
CA ASP A 136 10.12 6.40 19.49
C ASP A 136 10.44 4.89 19.42
N GLY A 137 9.78 4.16 18.49
CA GLY A 137 10.08 2.76 18.19
C GLY A 137 9.36 1.73 19.08
N GLN A 138 8.39 2.14 19.90
CA GLN A 138 7.56 1.18 20.63
C GLN A 138 6.58 0.51 19.71
N ALA A 139 6.44 -0.81 19.78
CA ALA A 139 5.60 -1.58 18.90
C ALA A 139 4.58 -2.43 19.66
N GLY A 140 3.36 -2.54 19.13
CA GLY A 140 2.30 -3.35 19.69
C GLY A 140 1.25 -3.74 18.66
N VAL A 141 0.59 -4.88 18.88
CA VAL A 141 -0.55 -5.32 18.05
C VAL A 141 -1.76 -4.44 18.39
N VAL A 142 -2.38 -3.81 17.39
CA VAL A 142 -3.56 -2.95 17.54
C VAL A 142 -4.81 -3.51 16.89
N ALA A 143 -4.67 -4.48 16.00
CA ALA A 143 -5.79 -5.27 15.47
C ALA A 143 -5.32 -6.67 15.11
N ASP A 144 -6.20 -7.66 15.21
CA ASP A 144 -5.96 -9.07 14.88
C ASP A 144 -7.11 -9.68 14.06
N GLY A 145 -6.94 -10.91 13.67
CA GLY A 145 -7.99 -11.65 12.97
C GLY A 145 -8.29 -11.11 11.56
N LEU A 146 -7.32 -10.47 10.89
CA LEU A 146 -7.46 -10.01 9.52
C LEU A 146 -7.02 -11.10 8.54
N SER A 147 -7.57 -11.06 7.32
CA SER A 147 -7.23 -12.00 6.25
C SER A 147 -6.29 -11.34 5.25
N PHE A 148 -4.99 -11.45 5.51
CA PHE A 148 -3.96 -10.86 4.68
C PHE A 148 -4.14 -9.34 4.48
N PRO A 149 -3.94 -8.54 5.56
CA PRO A 149 -3.99 -7.08 5.44
C PRO A 149 -2.93 -6.57 4.48
N ASN A 150 -3.35 -5.73 3.56
CA ASN A 150 -2.56 -5.18 2.49
C ASN A 150 -2.61 -3.64 2.53
N GLY A 151 -2.83 -2.96 1.41
CA GLY A 151 -2.90 -1.52 1.36
C GLY A 151 -3.81 -0.91 2.41
N SER A 152 -3.40 0.19 3.00
CA SER A 152 -4.14 0.88 4.05
C SER A 152 -4.09 2.40 3.89
N VAL A 153 -5.14 3.06 4.36
CA VAL A 153 -5.28 4.52 4.34
C VAL A 153 -5.89 5.03 5.64
N ILE A 154 -5.65 6.31 5.93
CA ILE A 154 -6.26 7.01 7.07
C ILE A 154 -7.07 8.19 6.54
N SER A 155 -8.29 8.37 7.06
CA SER A 155 -9.14 9.52 6.72
C SER A 155 -8.46 10.85 7.04
N PRO A 156 -8.79 11.95 6.32
CA PRO A 156 -8.11 13.24 6.51
C PRO A 156 -8.22 13.83 7.93
N ASP A 157 -9.27 13.48 8.66
CA ASP A 157 -9.48 13.86 10.05
C ASP A 157 -8.74 12.98 11.06
N GLY A 158 -8.04 11.93 10.57
CA GLY A 158 -7.27 11.00 11.39
C GLY A 158 -8.11 10.01 12.20
N SER A 159 -9.43 9.97 12.01
CA SER A 159 -10.34 9.18 12.86
C SER A 159 -10.58 7.75 12.39
N THR A 160 -10.34 7.46 11.10
CA THR A 160 -10.68 6.18 10.49
C THR A 160 -9.49 5.57 9.76
N PHE A 161 -9.14 4.33 10.14
CA PHE A 161 -8.20 3.48 9.44
C PHE A 161 -8.96 2.52 8.53
N ILE A 162 -8.63 2.46 7.24
CA ILE A 162 -9.23 1.52 6.28
C ILE A 162 -8.12 0.63 5.74
N VAL A 163 -8.35 -0.68 5.70
CA VAL A 163 -7.38 -1.68 5.24
C VAL A 163 -8.00 -2.67 4.27
N ALA A 164 -7.27 -3.00 3.24
CA ALA A 164 -7.58 -4.09 2.32
C ALA A 164 -7.32 -5.45 3.00
N GLU A 165 -8.30 -6.35 2.96
CA GLU A 165 -8.13 -7.74 3.35
C GLU A 165 -8.20 -8.60 2.08
N THR A 166 -7.04 -8.92 1.49
CA THR A 166 -6.91 -9.54 0.17
C THR A 166 -7.73 -10.80 0.02
N PHE A 167 -7.58 -11.75 0.95
CA PHE A 167 -8.25 -13.05 0.87
C PHE A 167 -9.63 -13.08 1.54
N ALA A 168 -10.09 -11.96 2.10
CA ALA A 168 -11.48 -11.78 2.51
C ALA A 168 -12.29 -10.97 1.48
N ASN A 169 -11.67 -10.52 0.37
CA ASN A 169 -12.31 -9.79 -0.70
C ASN A 169 -13.09 -8.57 -0.21
N ARG A 170 -12.51 -7.81 0.74
CA ARG A 170 -13.17 -6.66 1.36
C ARG A 170 -12.21 -5.58 1.79
N LEU A 171 -12.77 -4.41 2.05
CA LEU A 171 -12.14 -3.37 2.86
C LEU A 171 -12.77 -3.39 4.25
N SER A 172 -11.93 -3.32 5.28
CA SER A 172 -12.36 -3.16 6.68
C SER A 172 -11.97 -1.79 7.20
N ALA A 173 -12.83 -1.18 8.00
CA ALA A 173 -12.58 0.11 8.65
C ALA A 173 -12.55 -0.05 10.16
N PHE A 174 -11.73 0.77 10.82
CA PHE A 174 -11.58 0.85 12.27
C PHE A 174 -11.63 2.32 12.70
N HIS A 175 -12.10 2.57 13.89
CA HIS A 175 -11.89 3.85 14.57
C HIS A 175 -10.46 3.89 15.14
N ILE A 176 -9.79 5.05 14.96
CA ILE A 176 -8.49 5.33 15.57
C ILE A 176 -8.73 6.18 16.82
N ALA A 177 -8.34 5.69 17.98
CA ALA A 177 -8.37 6.44 19.23
C ALA A 177 -7.17 7.39 19.36
N ASP A 178 -7.20 8.31 20.33
CA ASP A 178 -6.14 9.30 20.55
C ASP A 178 -4.77 8.66 20.79
N ASP A 179 -4.73 7.48 21.44
CA ASP A 179 -3.50 6.71 21.69
C ASP A 179 -3.05 5.88 20.47
N GLY A 180 -3.82 5.88 19.37
CA GLY A 180 -3.55 5.11 18.16
C GLY A 180 -4.11 3.71 18.15
N SER A 181 -4.77 3.26 19.21
CA SER A 181 -5.45 1.97 19.22
C SER A 181 -6.60 1.92 18.22
N LEU A 182 -6.83 0.73 17.64
CA LEU A 182 -7.90 0.50 16.66
C LEU A 182 -9.08 -0.21 17.33
N SER A 183 -10.28 0.31 17.07
CA SER A 183 -11.54 -0.25 17.61
C SER A 183 -12.68 -0.23 16.58
N ASP A 184 -13.85 -0.71 16.96
CA ASP A 184 -15.09 -0.61 16.17
C ASP A 184 -14.97 -1.13 14.73
N ARG A 185 -14.28 -2.29 14.55
CA ARG A 185 -14.11 -2.92 13.24
C ARG A 185 -15.44 -3.13 12.54
N ARG A 186 -15.55 -2.63 11.32
CA ARG A 186 -16.70 -2.84 10.42
C ARG A 186 -16.24 -3.14 9.01
N VAL A 187 -17.11 -3.70 8.20
CA VAL A 187 -16.89 -3.79 6.75
C VAL A 187 -17.13 -2.40 6.16
N PHE A 188 -16.11 -1.85 5.49
CA PHE A 188 -16.24 -0.65 4.66
C PHE A 188 -16.89 -0.99 3.32
N ALA A 189 -16.39 -2.02 2.65
CA ALA A 189 -16.93 -2.50 1.38
C ALA A 189 -16.66 -3.99 1.19
N GLN A 190 -17.69 -4.74 0.80
CA GLN A 190 -17.51 -6.09 0.27
C GLN A 190 -17.29 -6.00 -1.23
N LEU A 191 -16.23 -6.63 -1.76
CA LEU A 191 -15.73 -6.43 -3.12
C LEU A 191 -16.06 -7.59 -4.08
N GLY A 192 -16.88 -8.54 -3.65
CA GLY A 192 -17.25 -9.71 -4.47
C GLY A 192 -16.03 -10.60 -4.74
N GLU A 193 -15.63 -10.72 -5.99
CA GLU A 193 -14.48 -11.54 -6.41
C GLU A 193 -13.15 -10.76 -6.47
N ALA A 194 -13.19 -9.42 -6.29
CA ALA A 194 -11.98 -8.63 -6.33
C ALA A 194 -11.07 -8.95 -5.12
N THR A 195 -9.79 -9.13 -5.38
CA THR A 195 -8.75 -9.38 -4.37
C THR A 195 -7.98 -8.08 -4.12
N PRO A 196 -8.42 -7.27 -3.13
CA PRO A 196 -7.83 -5.95 -2.92
C PRO A 196 -6.37 -6.05 -2.48
N ASP A 197 -5.54 -5.21 -3.07
CA ASP A 197 -4.11 -5.10 -2.84
C ASP A 197 -3.79 -3.67 -2.36
N GLY A 198 -2.93 -2.89 -3.01
CA GLY A 198 -2.71 -1.50 -2.66
C GLY A 198 -3.96 -0.62 -2.87
N ILE A 199 -4.17 0.36 -2.00
CA ILE A 199 -5.33 1.27 -2.04
C ILE A 199 -4.93 2.73 -1.81
N CYS A 200 -5.75 3.67 -2.29
CA CYS A 200 -5.62 5.09 -1.93
C CYS A 200 -6.98 5.77 -1.76
N LEU A 201 -7.03 6.83 -0.94
CA LEU A 201 -8.25 7.53 -0.56
C LEU A 201 -8.43 8.81 -1.39
N ASP A 202 -9.66 9.12 -1.78
CA ASP A 202 -10.00 10.38 -2.42
C ASP A 202 -10.79 11.36 -1.52
N ALA A 203 -10.97 12.57 -2.00
CA ALA A 203 -11.59 13.66 -1.24
C ALA A 203 -13.11 13.50 -1.01
N GLU A 204 -13.76 12.55 -1.66
CA GLU A 204 -15.16 12.18 -1.38
C GLU A 204 -15.26 11.00 -0.39
N GLY A 205 -14.11 10.54 0.15
CA GLY A 205 -14.06 9.39 1.07
C GLY A 205 -14.23 8.04 0.36
N ALA A 206 -14.17 8.01 -0.97
CA ALA A 206 -14.12 6.76 -1.71
C ALA A 206 -12.68 6.25 -1.81
N VAL A 207 -12.54 4.94 -1.95
CA VAL A 207 -11.24 4.26 -2.00
C VAL A 207 -11.01 3.72 -3.41
N TRP A 208 -9.88 4.07 -4.02
CA TRP A 208 -9.37 3.37 -5.18
C TRP A 208 -8.65 2.11 -4.71
N VAL A 209 -9.00 1.00 -5.32
CA VAL A 209 -8.56 -0.35 -4.95
C VAL A 209 -7.92 -0.99 -6.17
N SER A 210 -6.69 -1.45 -6.01
CA SER A 210 -6.06 -2.34 -6.98
C SER A 210 -6.55 -3.76 -6.72
N SER A 211 -7.09 -4.43 -7.72
CA SER A 211 -7.53 -5.82 -7.62
C SER A 211 -6.54 -6.74 -8.34
N PHE A 212 -5.67 -7.36 -7.58
CA PHE A 212 -4.59 -8.20 -8.10
C PHE A 212 -5.12 -9.37 -8.95
N GLY A 213 -6.12 -10.09 -8.46
CA GLY A 213 -6.67 -11.27 -9.12
C GLY A 213 -7.44 -10.95 -10.40
N SER A 214 -8.27 -9.89 -10.41
CA SER A 214 -9.08 -9.51 -11.57
C SER A 214 -8.35 -8.60 -12.57
N GLY A 215 -7.19 -8.04 -12.22
CA GLY A 215 -6.44 -7.14 -13.09
C GLY A 215 -7.21 -5.86 -13.43
N GLU A 216 -7.73 -5.19 -12.42
CA GLU A 216 -8.43 -3.92 -12.56
C GLU A 216 -8.23 -3.00 -11.35
N PHE A 217 -8.40 -1.70 -11.57
CA PHE A 217 -8.52 -0.70 -10.51
C PHE A 217 -9.98 -0.30 -10.41
N ILE A 218 -10.53 -0.30 -9.19
CA ILE A 218 -11.92 0.06 -8.94
C ILE A 218 -12.00 1.20 -7.91
N ARG A 219 -12.96 2.11 -8.10
CA ARG A 219 -13.26 3.14 -7.10
C ARG A 219 -14.52 2.74 -6.34
N VAL A 220 -14.42 2.63 -5.02
CA VAL A 220 -15.46 2.07 -4.16
C VAL A 220 -15.82 3.05 -3.05
N LYS A 221 -17.12 3.31 -2.85
CA LYS A 221 -17.63 4.09 -1.72
C LYS A 221 -17.86 3.20 -0.49
N ASP A 222 -17.95 3.83 0.67
CA ASP A 222 -18.45 3.18 1.89
C ASP A 222 -19.82 2.54 1.60
N GLY A 223 -19.99 1.28 1.99
CA GLY A 223 -21.16 0.47 1.63
C GLY A 223 -21.00 -0.37 0.36
N GLY A 224 -19.91 -0.23 -0.40
CA GLY A 224 -19.53 -1.15 -1.50
C GLY A 224 -20.01 -0.73 -2.89
N GLU A 225 -20.56 0.48 -3.08
CA GLU A 225 -20.89 0.98 -4.41
C GLU A 225 -19.62 1.19 -5.24
N VAL A 226 -19.46 0.44 -6.34
CA VAL A 226 -18.38 0.61 -7.31
C VAL A 226 -18.79 1.67 -8.34
N THR A 227 -18.08 2.79 -8.37
CA THR A 227 -18.39 3.93 -9.26
C THR A 227 -17.55 3.96 -10.53
N HIS A 228 -16.33 3.43 -10.51
CA HIS A 228 -15.41 3.39 -11.65
C HIS A 228 -14.70 2.05 -11.72
N ARG A 229 -14.33 1.64 -12.95
CA ARG A 229 -13.50 0.48 -13.24
C ARG A 229 -12.50 0.81 -14.33
N ILE A 230 -11.25 0.45 -14.12
CA ILE A 230 -10.16 0.61 -15.09
C ILE A 230 -9.49 -0.76 -15.24
N PRO A 231 -9.87 -1.54 -16.24
CA PRO A 231 -9.24 -2.83 -16.49
C PRO A 231 -7.80 -2.64 -17.02
N VAL A 232 -6.90 -3.53 -16.62
CA VAL A 232 -5.53 -3.62 -17.12
C VAL A 232 -5.29 -5.04 -17.65
N PRO A 233 -5.76 -5.30 -18.91
CA PRO A 233 -5.73 -6.65 -19.49
C PRO A 233 -4.30 -7.20 -19.50
N ASP A 234 -4.19 -8.50 -19.24
CA ASP A 234 -2.92 -9.26 -19.22
C ASP A 234 -1.92 -8.82 -18.16
N LYS A 235 -2.36 -8.00 -17.18
CA LYS A 235 -1.56 -7.52 -16.05
C LYS A 235 -2.29 -7.72 -14.74
N ARG A 236 -1.53 -7.66 -13.65
CA ARG A 236 -2.04 -7.55 -12.29
C ARG A 236 -2.11 -6.07 -11.89
N ALA A 237 -3.16 -5.68 -11.21
CA ALA A 237 -3.26 -4.36 -10.57
C ALA A 237 -2.73 -4.52 -9.13
N VAL A 238 -1.55 -3.94 -8.87
CA VAL A 238 -0.81 -4.18 -7.62
C VAL A 238 -1.10 -3.10 -6.58
N ALA A 239 -0.84 -1.83 -6.90
CA ALA A 239 -1.08 -0.74 -5.98
C ALA A 239 -1.43 0.55 -6.73
N CYS A 240 -2.01 1.52 -6.04
CA CYS A 240 -2.35 2.81 -6.62
C CYS A 240 -2.13 3.97 -5.64
N MET A 241 -1.93 5.16 -6.20
CA MET A 241 -1.77 6.39 -5.43
C MET A 241 -2.31 7.60 -6.21
N LEU A 242 -3.03 8.48 -5.52
CA LEU A 242 -3.45 9.75 -6.06
C LEU A 242 -2.40 10.83 -5.80
N GLY A 243 -1.88 11.42 -6.86
CA GLY A 243 -0.83 12.44 -6.81
C GLY A 243 -0.89 13.38 -8.01
N GLY A 244 0.24 13.96 -8.37
CA GLY A 244 0.33 14.93 -9.47
C GLY A 244 -0.25 16.30 -9.10
N GLU A 245 -0.41 17.15 -10.10
CA GLU A 245 -1.00 18.47 -9.92
C GLU A 245 -2.44 18.36 -9.38
N GLY A 246 -2.71 19.04 -8.27
CA GLY A 246 -4.01 18.99 -7.62
C GLY A 246 -4.40 17.59 -7.11
N ARG A 247 -3.45 16.65 -7.02
CA ARG A 247 -3.69 15.24 -6.63
C ARG A 247 -4.77 14.53 -7.47
N ARG A 248 -4.83 14.84 -8.77
CA ARG A 248 -5.83 14.30 -9.71
C ARG A 248 -5.26 13.28 -10.69
N THR A 249 -4.02 12.90 -10.54
CA THR A 249 -3.41 11.79 -11.29
C THR A 249 -3.47 10.53 -10.45
N LEU A 250 -4.21 9.53 -10.93
CA LEU A 250 -4.14 8.18 -10.35
C LEU A 250 -2.92 7.48 -10.97
N PHE A 251 -1.91 7.24 -10.16
CA PHE A 251 -0.79 6.37 -10.49
C PHE A 251 -1.19 4.93 -10.21
N MET A 252 -1.02 4.08 -11.19
CA MET A 252 -1.41 2.68 -11.18
C MET A 252 -0.17 1.81 -11.37
N LEU A 253 0.19 1.05 -10.35
CA LEU A 253 1.30 0.10 -10.39
C LEU A 253 0.76 -1.22 -10.93
N THR A 254 1.27 -1.64 -12.09
CA THR A 254 0.86 -2.87 -12.76
C THR A 254 2.04 -3.83 -12.91
N ALA A 255 1.75 -5.14 -12.99
CA ALA A 255 2.76 -6.16 -13.17
C ALA A 255 2.30 -7.22 -14.17
N ALA A 256 3.09 -7.46 -15.21
CA ALA A 256 2.92 -8.61 -16.10
C ALA A 256 3.62 -9.82 -15.43
N THR A 257 2.84 -10.68 -14.80
CA THR A 257 3.34 -11.85 -14.06
C THR A 257 2.19 -12.84 -13.78
N THR A 258 2.55 -14.08 -13.53
CA THR A 258 1.68 -15.09 -12.90
C THR A 258 2.06 -15.28 -11.43
N VAL A 259 1.22 -15.97 -10.65
CA VAL A 259 1.54 -16.28 -9.25
C VAL A 259 2.81 -17.14 -9.16
N GLU A 260 2.98 -18.08 -10.08
CA GLU A 260 4.13 -18.97 -10.17
C GLU A 260 5.42 -18.23 -10.53
N GLU A 261 5.33 -17.27 -11.46
CA GLU A 261 6.46 -16.42 -11.84
C GLU A 261 6.85 -15.47 -10.71
N LEU A 262 5.85 -14.87 -10.06
CA LEU A 262 6.07 -13.97 -8.94
C LEU A 262 6.76 -14.68 -7.76
N ALA A 263 6.35 -15.91 -7.46
CA ALA A 263 7.03 -16.73 -6.44
C ALA A 263 8.51 -16.99 -6.75
N GLN A 264 8.91 -16.88 -8.05
CA GLN A 264 10.30 -16.98 -8.50
C GLN A 264 10.98 -15.59 -8.63
N GLY A 265 10.32 -14.51 -8.22
CA GLY A 265 10.79 -13.14 -8.39
C GLY A 265 10.81 -12.66 -9.85
N LYS A 266 10.03 -13.30 -10.72
CA LYS A 266 9.91 -12.95 -12.14
C LYS A 266 8.66 -12.12 -12.36
N SER A 267 8.87 -10.89 -12.80
CA SER A 267 7.79 -9.95 -13.10
C SER A 267 8.32 -8.83 -14.00
N ALA A 268 7.43 -8.15 -14.70
CA ALA A 268 7.71 -6.91 -15.39
C ALA A 268 6.67 -5.87 -14.97
N ALA A 269 7.10 -4.96 -14.11
CA ALA A 269 6.23 -3.93 -13.57
C ALA A 269 6.35 -2.60 -14.34
N ALA A 270 5.25 -1.85 -14.31
CA ALA A 270 5.13 -0.54 -14.92
C ALA A 270 4.27 0.38 -14.05
N ILE A 271 4.45 1.68 -14.25
CA ILE A 271 3.60 2.74 -13.71
C ILE A 271 2.78 3.29 -14.87
N GLU A 272 1.49 3.20 -14.76
CA GLU A 272 0.53 3.81 -15.67
C GLU A 272 -0.22 4.93 -14.95
N THR A 273 -0.74 5.90 -15.68
CA THR A 273 -1.46 7.04 -15.10
C THR A 273 -2.76 7.30 -15.81
N VAL A 274 -3.72 7.85 -15.06
CA VAL A 274 -4.96 8.38 -15.60
C VAL A 274 -5.39 9.61 -14.81
N GLN A 275 -6.01 10.59 -15.49
CA GLN A 275 -6.58 11.76 -14.82
C GLN A 275 -7.96 11.41 -14.26
N VAL A 276 -8.23 11.79 -13.02
CA VAL A 276 -9.49 11.57 -12.32
C VAL A 276 -10.12 12.88 -11.88
N GLU A 277 -11.45 12.88 -11.72
CA GLU A 277 -12.21 14.08 -11.36
C GLU A 277 -12.07 14.43 -9.86
N VAL A 278 -12.02 13.41 -9.00
CA VAL A 278 -11.92 13.58 -7.54
C VAL A 278 -10.47 13.50 -7.12
N PRO A 279 -9.93 14.53 -6.45
CA PRO A 279 -8.52 14.51 -6.03
C PRO A 279 -8.29 13.56 -4.87
N GLY A 280 -7.03 13.20 -4.68
CA GLY A 280 -6.60 12.41 -3.52
C GLY A 280 -6.78 13.15 -2.20
N ALA A 281 -7.04 12.40 -1.15
CA ALA A 281 -7.15 12.85 0.23
C ALA A 281 -6.27 12.01 1.17
N GLY A 282 -6.22 12.42 2.42
CA GLY A 282 -5.45 11.73 3.44
C GLY A 282 -3.94 11.97 3.34
N LEU A 283 -3.23 11.23 4.15
CA LEU A 283 -1.76 11.26 4.20
C LEU A 283 -1.19 10.32 3.14
N PRO A 284 0.01 10.64 2.62
CA PRO A 284 0.73 9.77 1.71
C PRO A 284 1.26 8.51 2.41
#